data_1c32251d35338bc9af031dac438e5594
#
_entry.id   1c32251d35338bc9af031dac438e5594
#
_cell.length_a   1.000
_cell.length_b   1.000
_cell.length_c   1.000
_cell.angle_alpha   90.00
_cell.angle_beta   90.00
_cell.angle_gamma   90.00
#
_symmetry.space_group_name_H-M   'P 1'
#
loop_
_entity.id
_entity.type
_entity.pdbx_description
1 polymer ?
#
loop_
_entity_poly.entity_id
_entity_poly.type
_entity_poly.pdbx_seq_one_letter_code
_entity_poly.pdbx_strand_id
1 'polypeptide(L)'
;MSAVTLLCADRPLPLYDSGIRRTRISSHGGYTVSMETSGFSVQEHAYYREAVEELGLRMKPCQYELNLQATAEDAAELRAYLERNLRPGEAVELWSLWVGDGPTRPRRFGGRLADLDLDTVRQLEERFQTCLTIER
;
A
#
# COMPACT_ATOMS: atom_id res chain seq x y z
N MET A 1 16.95 5.33 3.39
CA MET A 1 16.08 5.44 2.22
C MET A 1 15.32 4.16 2.02
N SER A 2 14.02 4.25 1.93
CA SER A 2 13.16 3.07 1.88
C SER A 2 11.88 3.35 1.11
N ALA A 3 11.29 2.30 0.57
CA ALA A 3 9.96 2.33 -0.01
C ALA A 3 8.92 2.03 1.07
N VAL A 4 7.81 2.75 1.03
CA VAL A 4 6.67 2.51 1.92
C VAL A 4 5.37 2.70 1.14
N THR A 5 4.39 1.83 1.44
CA THR A 5 3.03 1.94 0.90
C THR A 5 2.10 2.33 2.03
N LEU A 6 1.31 3.38 1.84
CA LEU A 6 0.38 3.87 2.84
C LEU A 6 -1.06 3.83 2.34
N LEU A 7 -1.96 3.57 3.28
CA LEU A 7 -3.39 3.78 3.14
C LEU A 7 -3.79 4.94 4.03
N CYS A 8 -4.41 5.97 3.45
CA CYS A 8 -4.84 7.14 4.19
C CYS A 8 -6.36 7.34 4.03
N ALA A 9 -7.03 7.62 5.12
CA ALA A 9 -8.48 7.76 5.18
C ALA A 9 -8.90 8.97 6.01
N ASP A 10 -10.15 9.42 5.84
CA ASP A 10 -10.72 10.52 6.62
C ASP A 10 -11.16 10.10 8.02
N ARG A 11 -11.34 8.81 8.24
CA ARG A 11 -11.71 8.24 9.53
C ARG A 11 -10.88 6.99 9.83
N PRO A 12 -10.82 6.59 11.10
CA PRO A 12 -10.08 5.37 11.45
C PRO A 12 -10.63 4.13 10.77
N LEU A 13 -9.71 3.28 10.31
CA LEU A 13 -10.00 1.97 9.73
C LEU A 13 -9.35 0.88 10.59
N PRO A 14 -9.90 -0.35 10.58
CA PRO A 14 -9.35 -1.42 11.40
C PRO A 14 -8.01 -1.91 10.85
N LEU A 15 -7.12 -2.29 11.76
CA LEU A 15 -5.93 -3.05 11.40
C LEU A 15 -6.34 -4.42 10.87
N TYR A 16 -5.54 -4.98 9.97
CA TYR A 16 -5.85 -6.24 9.31
C TYR A 16 -4.58 -7.01 8.96
N ASP A 17 -4.63 -8.30 9.12
CA ASP A 17 -3.58 -9.21 8.65
C ASP A 17 -4.28 -10.39 7.98
N SER A 18 -3.97 -10.62 6.70
CA SER A 18 -4.54 -11.74 5.95
C SER A 18 -4.14 -13.12 6.51
N GLY A 19 -3.07 -13.15 7.31
CA GLY A 19 -2.52 -14.41 7.82
C GLY A 19 -1.77 -15.25 6.79
N ILE A 20 -1.72 -14.77 5.55
CA ILE A 20 -1.04 -15.48 4.46
C ILE A 20 0.46 -15.34 4.63
N ARG A 21 1.18 -16.46 4.51
CA ARG A 21 2.63 -16.51 4.47
C ARG A 21 3.04 -17.24 3.20
N ARG A 22 4.00 -16.68 2.47
CA ARG A 22 4.49 -17.26 1.23
C ARG A 22 5.98 -17.56 1.36
N THR A 23 6.38 -18.73 0.89
CA THR A 23 7.79 -19.10 0.83
C THR A 23 8.25 -19.01 -0.61
N ARG A 24 9.29 -18.23 -0.84
CA ARG A 24 9.96 -18.15 -2.13
C ARG A 24 11.30 -18.85 -2.05
N ILE A 25 11.51 -19.82 -2.93
CA ILE A 25 12.74 -20.58 -3.00
C ILE A 25 13.50 -20.19 -4.27
N SER A 26 14.74 -19.83 -4.13
CA SER A 26 15.64 -19.56 -5.27
C SER A 26 16.95 -20.30 -5.10
N SER A 27 17.53 -20.75 -6.22
CA SER A 27 18.82 -21.46 -6.23
C SER A 27 19.83 -20.69 -7.06
N HIS A 28 20.99 -20.41 -6.47
CA HIS A 28 22.12 -19.77 -7.13
C HIS A 28 23.42 -20.50 -6.80
N GLY A 29 24.13 -20.97 -7.82
CA GLY A 29 25.49 -21.52 -7.66
C GLY A 29 25.60 -22.66 -6.64
N GLY A 30 24.62 -23.53 -6.55
CA GLY A 30 24.61 -24.64 -5.58
C GLY A 30 24.01 -24.27 -4.20
N TYR A 31 23.61 -23.02 -4.00
CA TYR A 31 22.94 -22.59 -2.78
C TYR A 31 21.43 -22.46 -3.00
N THR A 32 20.68 -22.88 -2.00
CA THR A 32 19.23 -22.70 -1.97
C THR A 32 18.88 -21.66 -0.91
N VAL A 33 18.18 -20.61 -1.33
CA VAL A 33 17.71 -19.57 -0.42
C VAL A 33 16.20 -19.62 -0.36
N SER A 34 15.65 -19.74 0.85
CA SER A 34 14.22 -19.61 1.07
C SER A 34 13.91 -18.28 1.77
N MET A 35 12.93 -17.54 1.25
CA MET A 35 12.44 -16.31 1.86
C MET A 35 10.96 -16.45 2.15
N GLU A 36 10.58 -16.11 3.38
CA GLU A 36 9.17 -16.00 3.74
C GLU A 36 8.71 -14.56 3.56
N THR A 37 7.58 -14.38 2.88
CA THR A 37 6.93 -13.09 2.74
C THR A 37 5.51 -13.16 3.29
N SER A 38 5.11 -12.09 3.99
CA SER A 38 3.74 -11.93 4.45
C SER A 38 2.83 -11.55 3.30
N GLY A 39 1.56 -11.94 3.36
CA GLY A 39 0.52 -11.44 2.48
C GLY A 39 0.07 -10.04 2.87
N PHE A 40 -1.04 -9.60 2.28
CA PHE A 40 -1.60 -8.28 2.54
C PHE A 40 -1.87 -8.04 4.02
N SER A 41 -1.48 -6.85 4.50
CA SER A 41 -1.78 -6.41 5.87
C SER A 41 -1.92 -4.89 5.95
N VAL A 42 -2.69 -4.43 6.94
CA VAL A 42 -2.87 -3.02 7.30
C VAL A 42 -2.36 -2.83 8.73
N GLN A 43 -1.31 -2.04 8.89
CA GLN A 43 -0.63 -1.85 10.16
C GLN A 43 -0.57 -0.38 10.55
N GLU A 44 -0.28 -0.10 11.81
CA GLU A 44 -0.08 1.28 12.27
C GLU A 44 1.07 1.96 11.53
N HIS A 45 0.87 3.22 11.20
CA HIS A 45 1.91 4.06 10.62
C HIS A 45 2.79 4.61 11.74
N ALA A 46 3.79 3.85 12.12
CA ALA A 46 4.70 4.20 13.21
C ALA A 46 6.16 4.26 12.75
N TYR A 47 6.65 3.23 12.10
CA TYR A 47 8.06 3.08 11.74
C TYR A 47 8.55 4.18 10.79
N TYR A 48 7.79 4.47 9.74
CA TYR A 48 8.15 5.47 8.72
C TYR A 48 7.55 6.84 8.94
N ARG A 49 6.92 7.09 10.07
CA ARG A 49 6.12 8.29 10.29
C ARG A 49 6.90 9.59 10.09
N GLU A 50 8.06 9.72 10.73
CA GLU A 50 8.89 10.92 10.59
C GLU A 50 9.41 11.11 9.16
N ALA A 51 9.86 10.02 8.53
CA ALA A 51 10.38 10.08 7.17
C ALA A 51 9.31 10.50 6.16
N VAL A 52 8.06 10.07 6.37
CA VAL A 52 6.93 10.48 5.52
C VAL A 52 6.57 11.95 5.76
N GLU A 53 6.58 12.41 7.01
CA GLU A 53 6.31 13.82 7.34
C GLU A 53 7.32 14.76 6.66
N GLU A 54 8.57 14.36 6.54
CA GLU A 54 9.62 15.14 5.85
C GLU A 54 9.34 15.35 4.35
N LEU A 55 8.51 14.53 3.73
CA LEU A 55 8.15 14.68 2.32
C LEU A 55 7.24 15.89 2.07
N GLY A 56 6.59 16.43 3.09
CA GLY A 56 5.73 17.60 2.97
C GLY A 56 4.47 17.37 2.16
N LEU A 57 3.95 16.15 2.11
CA LEU A 57 2.79 15.78 1.32
C LEU A 57 1.48 16.07 2.06
N ARG A 58 0.47 16.47 1.31
CA ARG A 58 -0.89 16.59 1.85
C ARG A 58 -1.58 15.24 1.74
N MET A 59 -1.87 14.64 2.88
CA MET A 59 -2.44 13.29 3.00
C MET A 59 -3.66 13.32 3.92
N LYS A 60 -4.59 12.38 3.70
CA LYS A 60 -5.70 12.19 4.63
C LYS A 60 -5.17 11.83 6.03
N PRO A 61 -5.90 12.19 7.11
CA PRO A 61 -5.34 12.19 8.47
C PRO A 61 -5.11 10.81 9.10
N CYS A 62 -5.91 9.81 8.75
CA CYS A 62 -5.78 8.47 9.32
C CYS A 62 -4.92 7.61 8.40
N GLN A 63 -3.68 7.35 8.82
CA GLN A 63 -2.64 6.78 7.97
C GLN A 63 -2.20 5.41 8.49
N TYR A 64 -2.06 4.46 7.57
CA TYR A 64 -1.66 3.08 7.86
C TYR A 64 -0.57 2.62 6.90
N GLU A 65 0.34 1.78 7.39
CA GLU A 65 1.33 1.13 6.53
C GLU A 65 0.76 -0.17 5.98
N LEU A 66 0.88 -0.34 4.68
CA LEU A 66 0.42 -1.55 4.00
C LEU A 66 1.59 -2.45 3.65
N ASN A 67 1.38 -3.76 3.83
CA ASN A 67 2.15 -4.76 3.11
C ASN A 67 1.31 -5.17 1.89
N LEU A 68 1.68 -4.67 0.72
CA LEU A 68 0.94 -4.87 -0.53
C LEU A 68 1.92 -5.16 -1.66
N GLN A 69 1.80 -6.34 -2.24
CA GLN A 69 2.57 -6.71 -3.41
C GLN A 69 1.70 -6.64 -4.66
N ALA A 70 2.33 -6.43 -5.83
CA ALA A 70 1.63 -6.41 -7.11
C ALA A 70 1.29 -7.82 -7.58
N THR A 71 0.39 -8.47 -6.85
CA THR A 71 -0.13 -9.81 -7.16
C THR A 71 -1.65 -9.76 -7.22
N ALA A 72 -2.25 -10.69 -7.97
CA ALA A 72 -3.71 -10.79 -8.04
C ALA A 72 -4.34 -11.06 -6.67
N GLU A 73 -3.66 -11.85 -5.83
CA GLU A 73 -4.12 -12.19 -4.48
C GLU A 73 -4.15 -10.95 -3.59
N ASP A 74 -3.09 -10.17 -3.57
CA ASP A 74 -3.03 -8.97 -2.73
C ASP A 74 -3.99 -7.88 -3.23
N ALA A 75 -4.16 -7.74 -4.54
CA ALA A 75 -5.15 -6.83 -5.11
C ALA A 75 -6.56 -7.21 -4.68
N ALA A 76 -6.90 -8.50 -4.70
CA ALA A 76 -8.19 -9.02 -4.24
C ALA A 76 -8.41 -8.81 -2.74
N GLU A 77 -7.38 -9.04 -1.93
CA GLU A 77 -7.42 -8.82 -0.48
C GLU A 77 -7.63 -7.34 -0.14
N LEU A 78 -6.91 -6.44 -0.81
CA LEU A 78 -7.07 -5.00 -0.63
C LEU A 78 -8.49 -4.57 -1.00
N ARG A 79 -8.98 -5.02 -2.14
CA ARG A 79 -10.34 -4.71 -2.59
C ARG A 79 -11.38 -5.18 -1.59
N ALA A 80 -11.27 -6.42 -1.12
CA ALA A 80 -12.21 -6.98 -0.14
C ALA A 80 -12.16 -6.21 1.19
N TYR A 81 -10.97 -5.82 1.64
CA TYR A 81 -10.79 -5.00 2.83
C TYR A 81 -11.51 -3.65 2.70
N LEU A 82 -11.33 -2.97 1.58
CA LEU A 82 -11.95 -1.68 1.33
C LEU A 82 -13.47 -1.80 1.17
N GLU A 83 -13.96 -2.84 0.52
CA GLU A 83 -15.40 -3.11 0.39
C GLU A 83 -16.07 -3.32 1.76
N ARG A 84 -15.38 -3.98 2.70
CA ARG A 84 -15.90 -4.20 4.05
C ARG A 84 -15.89 -2.95 4.92
N ASN A 85 -14.96 -2.04 4.69
CA ASN A 85 -14.68 -0.93 5.61
C ASN A 85 -15.07 0.46 5.11
N LEU A 86 -15.30 0.62 3.81
CA LEU A 86 -15.76 1.87 3.23
C LEU A 86 -17.26 1.84 2.96
N ARG A 87 -17.90 2.98 3.21
CA ARG A 87 -19.29 3.21 2.82
C ARG A 87 -19.35 3.78 1.41
N PRO A 88 -20.47 3.61 0.69
CA PRO A 88 -20.65 4.26 -0.61
C PRO A 88 -20.38 5.77 -0.53
N GLY A 89 -19.58 6.28 -1.48
CA GLY A 89 -19.18 7.68 -1.53
C GLY A 89 -17.91 8.01 -0.74
N GLU A 90 -17.44 7.13 0.14
CA GLU A 90 -16.16 7.36 0.83
C GLU A 90 -14.98 7.10 -0.09
N ALA A 91 -13.90 7.85 0.11
CA ALA A 91 -12.66 7.69 -0.64
C ALA A 91 -11.47 7.53 0.29
N VAL A 92 -10.48 6.77 -0.17
CA VAL A 92 -9.18 6.62 0.48
C VAL A 92 -8.07 6.94 -0.48
N GLU A 93 -6.88 7.18 0.05
CA GLU A 93 -5.67 7.38 -0.73
C GLU A 93 -4.73 6.21 -0.52
N LEU A 94 -4.19 5.69 -1.61
CA LEU A 94 -3.08 4.74 -1.58
C LEU A 94 -1.83 5.47 -2.07
N TRP A 95 -0.78 5.44 -1.26
CA TRP A 95 0.47 6.11 -1.56
C TRP A 95 1.60 5.11 -1.73
N SER A 96 2.36 5.25 -2.80
CA SER A 96 3.64 4.57 -2.99
C SER A 96 4.74 5.61 -2.87
N LEU A 97 5.55 5.52 -1.82
CA LEU A 97 6.50 6.55 -1.43
C LEU A 97 7.92 6.00 -1.35
N TRP A 98 8.86 6.83 -1.73
CA TRP A 98 10.28 6.68 -1.42
C TRP A 98 10.65 7.76 -0.42
N VAL A 99 11.14 7.35 0.75
CA VAL A 99 11.47 8.27 1.84
C VAL A 99 12.98 8.46 1.98
N GLY A 100 13.38 9.65 2.45
CA GLY A 100 14.77 10.00 2.73
C GLY A 100 15.36 11.09 1.84
N ASP A 101 14.67 11.50 0.78
CA ASP A 101 15.19 12.49 -0.20
C ASP A 101 14.60 13.89 -0.04
N GLY A 102 13.85 14.15 1.04
CA GLY A 102 13.24 15.44 1.31
C GLY A 102 11.95 15.72 0.55
N PRO A 103 11.47 16.98 0.54
CA PRO A 103 10.18 17.32 -0.05
C PRO A 103 10.08 16.97 -1.53
N THR A 104 8.88 16.54 -1.94
CA THR A 104 8.63 16.04 -3.30
C THR A 104 7.26 16.44 -3.79
N ARG A 105 7.05 16.35 -5.10
CA ARG A 105 5.75 16.53 -5.74
C ARG A 105 5.19 15.17 -6.14
N PRO A 106 4.00 14.79 -5.67
CA PRO A 106 3.42 13.52 -6.01
C PRO A 106 2.73 13.55 -7.38
N ARG A 107 2.75 12.41 -8.04
CA ARG A 107 1.87 12.12 -9.16
C ARG A 107 0.54 11.58 -8.59
N ARG A 108 -0.58 12.07 -9.11
CA ARG A 108 -1.91 11.69 -8.62
C ARG A 108 -2.77 11.11 -9.73
N PHE A 109 -3.48 10.04 -9.42
CA PHE A 109 -4.54 9.50 -10.28
C PHE A 109 -5.66 8.93 -9.41
N GLY A 110 -6.78 8.59 -10.01
CA GLY A 110 -7.93 8.12 -9.25
C GLY A 110 -8.69 7.04 -9.98
N GLY A 111 -9.49 6.30 -9.23
CA GLY A 111 -10.33 5.24 -9.75
C GLY A 111 -11.41 4.86 -8.77
N ARG A 112 -12.28 3.95 -9.21
CA ARG A 112 -13.34 3.39 -8.38
C ARG A 112 -12.91 2.08 -7.76
N LEU A 113 -13.40 1.81 -6.56
CA LEU A 113 -13.14 0.53 -5.88
C LEU A 113 -13.61 -0.66 -6.74
N ALA A 114 -14.71 -0.52 -7.47
CA ALA A 114 -15.20 -1.55 -8.36
C ALA A 114 -14.21 -1.95 -9.46
N ASP A 115 -13.30 -1.05 -9.83
CA ASP A 115 -12.32 -1.26 -10.89
C ASP A 115 -10.92 -1.61 -10.34
N LEU A 116 -10.79 -1.74 -9.02
CA LEU A 116 -9.51 -2.07 -8.41
C LEU A 116 -9.13 -3.51 -8.72
N ASP A 117 -8.01 -3.68 -9.41
CA ASP A 117 -7.48 -4.97 -9.83
C ASP A 117 -5.94 -4.99 -9.75
N LEU A 118 -5.33 -6.04 -10.28
CA LEU A 118 -3.88 -6.18 -10.32
C LEU A 118 -3.20 -5.03 -11.08
N ASP A 119 -3.78 -4.59 -12.19
CA ASP A 119 -3.20 -3.49 -12.99
C ASP A 119 -3.18 -2.18 -12.19
N THR A 120 -4.19 -1.94 -11.38
CA THR A 120 -4.24 -0.78 -10.48
C THR A 120 -3.08 -0.80 -9.49
N VAL A 121 -2.81 -1.94 -8.86
CA VAL A 121 -1.70 -2.11 -7.92
C VAL A 121 -0.36 -1.97 -8.62
N ARG A 122 -0.22 -2.52 -9.82
CA ARG A 122 0.99 -2.36 -10.64
C ARG A 122 1.27 -0.90 -10.97
N GLN A 123 0.27 -0.13 -11.34
CA GLN A 123 0.41 1.30 -11.62
C GLN A 123 0.87 2.07 -10.38
N LEU A 124 0.38 1.71 -9.21
CA LEU A 124 0.81 2.32 -7.95
C LEU A 124 2.28 2.04 -7.67
N GLU A 125 2.73 0.81 -7.88
CA GLU A 125 4.11 0.40 -7.61
C GLU A 125 5.11 0.83 -8.68
N GLU A 126 4.66 1.12 -9.88
CA GLU A 126 5.51 1.42 -11.03
C GLU A 126 6.40 2.65 -10.79
N ARG A 127 5.90 3.63 -10.05
CA ARG A 127 6.64 4.85 -9.72
C ARG A 127 6.41 5.25 -8.27
N PHE A 128 7.48 5.68 -7.61
CA PHE A 128 7.38 6.29 -6.30
C PHE A 128 6.75 7.69 -6.38
N GLN A 129 6.39 8.22 -5.23
CA GLN A 129 5.72 9.51 -5.08
C GLN A 129 4.42 9.56 -5.87
N THR A 130 3.65 8.50 -5.78
CA THR A 130 2.37 8.35 -6.46
C THR A 130 1.24 8.18 -5.45
N CYS A 131 0.15 8.91 -5.67
CA CYS A 131 -1.09 8.79 -4.92
C CYS A 131 -2.20 8.30 -5.83
N LEU A 132 -2.85 7.22 -5.44
CA LEU A 132 -4.07 6.72 -6.05
C LEU A 132 -5.24 7.00 -5.11
N THR A 133 -6.21 7.79 -5.55
CA THR A 133 -7.47 7.98 -4.81
C THR A 133 -8.48 6.95 -5.26
N ILE A 134 -9.00 6.16 -4.32
CA ILE A 134 -10.01 5.14 -4.59
C ILE A 134 -11.32 5.55 -3.93
N GLU A 135 -12.37 5.65 -4.73
CA GLU A 135 -13.72 5.98 -4.28
C GLU A 135 -14.62 4.75 -4.35
N ARG A 136 -15.37 4.50 -3.28
CA ARG A 136 -16.36 3.44 -3.25
C ARG A 136 -17.70 3.85 -3.84
#